data_d9049a85d7ee9b95a1995b6d4cc4f8fd
#
_entry.id   d9049a85d7ee9b95a1995b6d4cc4f8fd
#
_cell.length_a   1.000
_cell.length_b   1.000
_cell.length_c   1.000
_cell.angle_alpha   90.00
_cell.angle_beta   90.00
_cell.angle_gamma   90.00
#
_symmetry.space_group_name_H-M   'P 1'
#
loop_
_entity.id
_entity.type
_entity.pdbx_description
1 polymer ?
#
loop_
_entity_poly.entity_id
_entity_poly.type
_entity_poly.pdbx_seq_one_letter_code
_entity_poly.pdbx_strand_id
1 'polypeptide(L)'
;MDGCLLLAFEAGYNALPGVMAQDITSWGEMKQVYRELRKPEVQAVYKAVIVDTIDVAADRCKKYICQQNGIEDLGDLGYGKGWTKFKEEFNEIFRGLTQLGYAVFFIGHHKETQSTDPATNEVKTIVRPSLSNSTREVIAGMADIYGYAHQKRKNEMSVLTLRSPDGSIECGCRFKYIPNEITMNYQNLVNAIQTAIDKEADEHDGKFVTNERTIAPIAKTYDYDALKAEFSELVGIVMTKNQGNAPKITAIVERYLGKGRKVADATPDQAEFIYLIVNEIKEDLI
;
A
#
# COMPACT_ATOMS: atom_id res chain seq x y z
N MET A 1 3.28 24.08 4.19
CA MET A 1 2.96 22.69 3.76
C MET A 1 1.69 22.24 4.47
N ASP A 2 0.63 22.97 4.25
CA ASP A 2 -0.65 22.67 4.87
C ASP A 2 -1.17 21.30 4.38
N GLY A 3 -1.61 20.46 5.30
CA GLY A 3 -2.13 19.15 5.00
C GLY A 3 -1.10 18.02 4.79
N CYS A 4 0.18 18.24 5.11
CA CYS A 4 1.20 17.19 5.11
C CYS A 4 1.56 16.77 6.54
N LEU A 5 1.67 15.46 6.78
CA LEU A 5 2.18 14.89 8.03
C LEU A 5 3.48 14.13 7.74
N LEU A 6 4.55 14.51 8.43
CA LEU A 6 5.82 13.79 8.41
C LEU A 6 5.82 12.70 9.48
N LEU A 7 5.95 11.45 9.07
CA LEU A 7 6.21 10.31 9.95
C LEU A 7 7.72 10.14 10.08
N ALA A 8 8.27 10.64 11.17
CA ALA A 8 9.69 10.72 11.40
C ALA A 8 10.20 9.45 12.10
N PHE A 9 10.81 8.56 11.35
CA PHE A 9 11.54 7.41 11.88
C PHE A 9 12.98 7.78 12.27
N GLU A 10 13.42 8.95 11.81
CA GLU A 10 14.70 9.60 12.13
C GLU A 10 14.48 11.05 12.55
N ALA A 11 15.36 11.56 13.41
CA ALA A 11 15.21 12.91 14.00
C ALA A 11 15.70 14.06 13.08
N GLY A 12 15.70 13.87 11.75
CA GLY A 12 16.22 14.87 10.79
C GLY A 12 15.37 16.13 10.63
N TYR A 13 14.11 16.11 11.04
CA TYR A 13 13.12 17.18 10.82
C TYR A 13 13.33 18.40 11.72
N ASN A 14 14.17 18.33 12.76
CA ASN A 14 14.45 19.44 13.68
C ASN A 14 14.98 20.71 12.97
N ALA A 15 15.53 20.55 11.77
CA ALA A 15 16.02 21.66 10.95
C ALA A 15 14.95 22.24 10.00
N LEU A 16 13.72 21.69 9.98
CA LEU A 16 12.65 22.05 9.05
C LEU A 16 11.57 22.88 9.76
N PRO A 17 11.54 24.21 9.62
CA PRO A 17 10.52 25.03 10.25
C PRO A 17 9.14 24.78 9.65
N GLY A 18 8.12 24.76 10.52
CA GLY A 18 6.71 24.67 10.10
C GLY A 18 6.26 23.31 9.57
N VAL A 19 7.02 22.25 9.81
CA VAL A 19 6.63 20.88 9.48
C VAL A 19 5.85 20.26 10.63
N MET A 20 4.68 19.68 10.32
CA MET A 20 3.94 18.83 11.27
C MET A 20 4.58 17.44 11.24
N ALA A 21 5.27 17.08 12.30
CA ALA A 21 5.98 15.81 12.43
C ALA A 21 5.42 14.97 13.59
N GLN A 22 5.36 13.66 13.35
CA GLN A 22 5.07 12.64 14.33
C GLN A 22 6.27 11.72 14.44
N ASP A 23 6.93 11.69 15.59
CA ASP A 23 8.01 10.75 15.87
C ASP A 23 7.49 9.32 15.92
N ILE A 24 8.23 8.41 15.31
CA ILE A 24 7.92 6.97 15.29
C ILE A 24 9.16 6.19 15.73
N THR A 25 9.19 5.78 16.96
CA THR A 25 10.31 5.04 17.56
C THR A 25 10.14 3.53 17.48
N SER A 26 8.92 3.05 17.26
CA SER A 26 8.57 1.65 17.16
C SER A 26 7.48 1.38 16.11
N TRP A 27 7.42 0.15 15.60
CA TRP A 27 6.35 -0.23 14.68
C TRP A 27 4.96 -0.26 15.35
N GLY A 28 4.90 -0.49 16.65
CA GLY A 28 3.68 -0.38 17.44
C GLY A 28 3.09 1.03 17.41
N GLU A 29 3.94 2.07 17.51
CA GLU A 29 3.53 3.48 17.34
C GLU A 29 3.06 3.75 15.91
N MET A 30 3.75 3.22 14.87
CA MET A 30 3.29 3.33 13.50
C MET A 30 1.87 2.77 13.31
N LYS A 31 1.57 1.61 13.91
CA LYS A 31 0.21 1.03 13.90
C LYS A 31 -0.81 1.91 14.61
N GLN A 32 -0.43 2.60 15.68
CA GLN A 32 -1.30 3.57 16.35
C GLN A 32 -1.58 4.77 15.46
N VAL A 33 -0.55 5.35 14.87
CA VAL A 33 -0.68 6.48 13.92
C VAL A 33 -1.53 6.08 12.72
N TYR A 34 -1.33 4.89 12.15
CA TYR A 34 -2.17 4.38 11.07
C TYR A 34 -3.64 4.30 11.46
N ARG A 35 -3.96 3.86 12.70
CA ARG A 35 -5.35 3.87 13.20
C ARG A 35 -5.93 5.28 13.30
N GLU A 36 -5.15 6.26 13.75
CA GLU A 36 -5.58 7.65 13.78
C GLU A 36 -5.82 8.21 12.37
N LEU A 37 -4.92 7.92 11.41
CA LEU A 37 -5.05 8.34 10.02
C LEU A 37 -6.28 7.75 9.28
N ARG A 38 -6.89 6.71 9.83
CA ARG A 38 -8.15 6.14 9.30
C ARG A 38 -9.39 6.96 9.69
N LYS A 39 -9.29 7.84 10.68
CA LYS A 39 -10.42 8.62 11.17
C LYS A 39 -10.78 9.73 10.18
N PRO A 40 -12.08 9.92 9.84
CA PRO A 40 -12.52 10.94 8.88
C PRO A 40 -12.07 12.36 9.22
N GLU A 41 -12.06 12.72 10.52
CA GLU A 41 -11.62 14.02 11.00
C GLU A 41 -10.12 14.27 10.73
N VAL A 42 -9.29 13.23 10.79
CA VAL A 42 -7.85 13.31 10.50
C VAL A 42 -7.61 13.37 8.98
N GLN A 43 -8.38 12.62 8.19
CA GLN A 43 -8.35 12.69 6.72
C GLN A 43 -8.81 14.05 6.19
N ALA A 44 -9.68 14.76 6.92
CA ALA A 44 -10.07 16.12 6.58
C ALA A 44 -8.89 17.10 6.70
N VAL A 45 -7.96 16.89 7.65
CA VAL A 45 -6.80 17.75 7.91
C VAL A 45 -5.62 17.40 7.01
N TYR A 46 -5.22 16.13 6.98
CA TYR A 46 -4.06 15.68 6.22
C TYR A 46 -4.45 15.11 4.86
N LYS A 47 -3.68 15.47 3.83
CA LYS A 47 -3.85 14.98 2.45
C LYS A 47 -2.63 14.19 1.98
N ALA A 48 -1.48 14.40 2.62
CA ALA A 48 -0.24 13.73 2.30
C ALA A 48 0.46 13.23 3.57
N VAL A 49 1.14 12.10 3.42
CA VAL A 49 1.97 11.48 4.44
C VAL A 49 3.37 11.30 3.87
N ILE A 50 4.37 11.78 4.59
CA ILE A 50 5.78 11.65 4.22
C ILE A 50 6.43 10.71 5.23
N VAL A 51 7.07 9.65 4.76
CA VAL A 51 7.78 8.65 5.59
C VAL A 51 9.28 8.90 5.48
N ASP A 52 9.90 9.29 6.57
CA ASP A 52 11.32 9.65 6.64
C ASP A 52 12.02 8.92 7.81
N THR A 53 12.74 7.82 7.54
CA THR A 53 13.02 7.17 6.26
C THR A 53 12.40 5.79 6.19
N ILE A 54 12.13 5.33 4.96
CA ILE A 54 11.45 4.05 4.73
C ILE A 54 12.32 2.84 5.05
N ASP A 55 13.63 2.96 4.96
CA ASP A 55 14.59 1.93 5.34
C ASP A 55 14.56 1.70 6.86
N VAL A 56 14.56 2.77 7.66
CA VAL A 56 14.41 2.67 9.13
C VAL A 56 13.02 2.15 9.49
N ALA A 57 11.96 2.59 8.82
CA ALA A 57 10.61 2.05 9.00
C ALA A 57 10.57 0.54 8.76
N ALA A 58 11.23 0.05 7.69
CA ALA A 58 11.33 -1.37 7.38
C ALA A 58 12.04 -2.16 8.50
N ASP A 59 13.11 -1.61 9.04
CA ASP A 59 13.85 -2.25 10.14
C ASP A 59 13.04 -2.28 11.44
N ARG A 60 12.25 -1.23 11.74
CA ARG A 60 11.29 -1.25 12.88
C ARG A 60 10.22 -2.34 12.68
N CYS A 61 9.70 -2.50 11.47
CA CYS A 61 8.72 -3.54 11.15
C CYS A 61 9.32 -4.95 11.31
N LYS A 62 10.52 -5.20 10.77
CA LYS A 62 11.24 -6.48 10.92
C LYS A 62 11.43 -6.83 12.40
N LYS A 63 11.95 -5.87 13.18
CA LYS A 63 12.15 -6.04 14.63
C LYS A 63 10.84 -6.39 15.35
N TYR A 64 9.75 -5.73 14.99
CA TYR A 64 8.43 -6.01 15.55
C TYR A 64 7.98 -7.44 15.25
N ILE A 65 8.13 -7.93 14.00
CA ILE A 65 7.79 -9.31 13.62
C ILE A 65 8.67 -10.32 14.39
N CYS A 66 9.96 -10.04 14.53
CA CYS A 66 10.86 -10.90 15.30
C CYS A 66 10.42 -10.99 16.77
N GLN A 67 10.12 -9.87 17.40
CA GLN A 67 9.65 -9.82 18.79
C GLN A 67 8.34 -10.59 18.99
N GLN A 68 7.37 -10.41 18.05
CA GLN A 68 6.09 -11.13 18.12
C GLN A 68 6.24 -12.66 18.04
N ASN A 69 7.26 -13.13 17.35
CA ASN A 69 7.45 -14.55 17.13
C ASN A 69 8.57 -15.16 18.03
N GLY A 70 9.20 -14.36 18.91
CA GLY A 70 10.26 -14.81 19.81
C GLY A 70 11.52 -15.29 19.06
N ILE A 71 11.87 -14.63 17.95
CA ILE A 71 13.01 -14.94 17.07
C ILE A 71 13.97 -13.75 16.99
N GLU A 72 15.22 -14.00 16.61
CA GLU A 72 16.23 -12.94 16.42
C GLU A 72 16.25 -12.41 14.99
N ASP A 73 16.03 -13.27 13.99
CA ASP A 73 15.99 -12.92 12.57
C ASP A 73 14.74 -13.51 11.89
N LEU A 74 14.27 -12.85 10.83
CA LEU A 74 13.11 -13.32 10.05
C LEU A 74 13.34 -14.71 9.43
N GLY A 75 14.59 -15.07 9.15
CA GLY A 75 14.98 -16.38 8.65
C GLY A 75 14.69 -17.53 9.62
N ASP A 76 14.68 -17.27 10.92
CA ASP A 76 14.50 -18.27 11.96
C ASP A 76 13.12 -18.96 11.94
N LEU A 77 12.11 -18.32 11.34
CA LEU A 77 10.80 -18.93 11.12
C LEU A 77 10.79 -20.03 10.05
N GLY A 78 11.89 -20.20 9.32
CA GLY A 78 12.04 -21.20 8.27
C GLY A 78 11.13 -20.98 7.06
N TYR A 79 11.51 -21.59 5.93
CA TYR A 79 10.72 -21.58 4.67
C TYR A 79 10.23 -20.21 4.22
N GLY A 80 10.94 -19.12 4.57
CA GLY A 80 10.58 -17.75 4.19
C GLY A 80 9.37 -17.14 4.92
N LYS A 81 8.78 -17.84 5.90
CA LYS A 81 7.58 -17.37 6.61
C LYS A 81 7.75 -16.02 7.30
N GLY A 82 8.93 -15.74 7.88
CA GLY A 82 9.20 -14.45 8.51
C GLY A 82 9.18 -13.29 7.51
N TRP A 83 9.75 -13.49 6.33
CA TRP A 83 9.72 -12.53 5.25
C TRP A 83 8.32 -12.33 4.68
N THR A 84 7.50 -13.39 4.62
CA THR A 84 6.09 -13.28 4.23
C THR A 84 5.32 -12.42 5.22
N LYS A 85 5.42 -12.72 6.53
CA LYS A 85 4.79 -11.91 7.58
C LYS A 85 5.22 -10.43 7.54
N PHE A 86 6.52 -10.19 7.32
CA PHE A 86 7.03 -8.83 7.15
C PHE A 86 6.39 -8.12 5.96
N LYS A 87 6.36 -8.77 4.78
CA LYS A 87 5.75 -8.19 3.58
C LYS A 87 4.27 -7.87 3.78
N GLU A 88 3.52 -8.78 4.41
CA GLU A 88 2.09 -8.60 4.70
C GLU A 88 1.86 -7.41 5.62
N GLU A 89 2.53 -7.37 6.78
CA GLU A 89 2.40 -6.30 7.78
C GLU A 89 2.81 -4.94 7.21
N PHE A 90 3.94 -4.90 6.50
CA PHE A 90 4.47 -3.67 5.90
C PHE A 90 3.57 -3.13 4.78
N ASN A 91 3.09 -4.03 3.92
CA ASN A 91 2.18 -3.70 2.83
C ASN A 91 0.81 -3.26 3.33
N GLU A 92 0.27 -3.89 4.39
CA GLU A 92 -1.01 -3.52 5.00
C GLU A 92 -1.04 -2.04 5.39
N ILE A 93 -0.01 -1.58 6.09
CA ILE A 93 0.08 -0.18 6.56
C ILE A 93 0.20 0.79 5.37
N PHE A 94 1.20 0.61 4.51
CA PHE A 94 1.51 1.63 3.50
C PHE A 94 0.54 1.61 2.32
N ARG A 95 0.10 0.43 1.88
CA ARG A 95 -0.99 0.34 0.90
C ARG A 95 -2.31 0.82 1.48
N GLY A 96 -2.55 0.56 2.76
CA GLY A 96 -3.70 1.09 3.46
C GLY A 96 -3.76 2.61 3.43
N LEU A 97 -2.63 3.32 3.63
CA LEU A 97 -2.58 4.78 3.52
C LEU A 97 -2.96 5.26 2.11
N THR A 98 -2.46 4.62 1.05
CA THR A 98 -2.84 5.00 -0.33
C THR A 98 -4.33 4.72 -0.61
N GLN A 99 -4.88 3.63 -0.07
CA GLN A 99 -6.31 3.29 -0.23
C GLN A 99 -7.23 4.26 0.52
N LEU A 100 -6.75 4.89 1.60
CA LEU A 100 -7.45 5.96 2.30
C LEU A 100 -7.42 7.30 1.55
N GLY A 101 -6.72 7.38 0.42
CA GLY A 101 -6.64 8.56 -0.42
C GLY A 101 -5.51 9.53 -0.07
N TYR A 102 -4.58 9.14 0.80
CA TYR A 102 -3.38 9.94 1.06
C TYR A 102 -2.40 9.87 -0.11
N ALA A 103 -1.80 11.00 -0.46
CA ALA A 103 -0.56 11.01 -1.24
C ALA A 103 0.58 10.56 -0.31
N VAL A 104 1.26 9.46 -0.64
CA VAL A 104 2.31 8.90 0.22
C VAL A 104 3.66 9.11 -0.44
N PHE A 105 4.58 9.75 0.30
CA PHE A 105 5.96 9.98 -0.13
C PHE A 105 6.89 9.18 0.76
N PHE A 106 7.76 8.39 0.15
CA PHE A 106 8.80 7.65 0.84
C PHE A 106 10.16 8.31 0.59
N ILE A 107 10.86 8.65 1.65
CA ILE A 107 12.26 9.08 1.61
C ILE A 107 13.10 7.91 2.10
N GLY A 108 14.18 7.60 1.39
CA GLY A 108 15.09 6.52 1.77
C GLY A 108 16.51 6.82 1.36
N HIS A 109 17.45 6.17 2.02
CA HIS A 109 18.87 6.27 1.69
C HIS A 109 19.20 5.49 0.42
N HIS A 110 20.27 5.88 -0.23
CA HIS A 110 20.82 5.17 -1.37
C HIS A 110 22.08 4.39 -0.99
N LYS A 111 22.43 3.45 -1.84
CA LYS A 111 23.71 2.75 -1.86
C LYS A 111 24.18 2.56 -3.28
N GLU A 112 25.48 2.45 -3.45
CA GLU A 112 26.09 2.04 -4.71
C GLU A 112 26.35 0.54 -4.71
N THR A 113 26.07 -0.11 -5.82
CA THR A 113 26.34 -1.53 -6.04
C THR A 113 27.00 -1.73 -7.39
N GLN A 114 27.90 -2.67 -7.47
CA GLN A 114 28.48 -3.08 -8.75
C GLN A 114 27.61 -4.16 -9.39
N SER A 115 27.40 -4.03 -10.69
CA SER A 115 26.73 -5.02 -11.51
C SER A 115 27.58 -5.30 -12.74
N THR A 116 27.82 -6.57 -13.04
CA THR A 116 28.53 -7.00 -14.22
C THR A 116 27.53 -7.28 -15.34
N ASP A 117 27.69 -6.64 -16.48
CA ASP A 117 26.91 -6.95 -17.67
C ASP A 117 27.31 -8.35 -18.19
N PRO A 118 26.37 -9.31 -18.23
CA PRO A 118 26.70 -10.67 -18.64
C PRO A 118 27.11 -10.81 -20.11
N ALA A 119 26.78 -9.83 -20.96
CA ALA A 119 27.12 -9.86 -22.37
C ALA A 119 28.50 -9.27 -22.68
N THR A 120 28.90 -8.20 -21.93
CA THR A 120 30.15 -7.47 -22.20
C THR A 120 31.21 -7.68 -21.12
N ASN A 121 30.89 -8.27 -19.97
CA ASN A 121 31.68 -8.34 -18.74
C ASN A 121 32.12 -6.97 -18.19
N GLU A 122 31.48 -5.90 -18.62
CA GLU A 122 31.73 -4.58 -18.07
C GLU A 122 31.12 -4.46 -16.68
N VAL A 123 31.90 -3.91 -15.75
CA VAL A 123 31.43 -3.61 -14.39
C VAL A 123 30.87 -2.19 -14.36
N LYS A 124 29.59 -2.06 -14.04
CA LYS A 124 28.89 -0.78 -13.88
C LYS A 124 28.53 -0.55 -12.42
N THR A 125 28.77 0.66 -11.92
CA THR A 125 28.23 1.09 -10.64
C THR A 125 26.79 1.53 -10.83
N ILE A 126 25.88 0.98 -10.03
CA ILE A 126 24.45 1.30 -10.04
C ILE A 126 24.08 1.91 -8.70
N VAL A 127 23.51 3.11 -8.74
CA VAL A 127 22.87 3.75 -7.58
C VAL A 127 21.50 3.14 -7.39
N ARG A 128 21.20 2.68 -6.19
CA ARG A 128 19.89 2.10 -5.84
C ARG A 128 19.55 2.38 -4.37
N PRO A 129 18.26 2.22 -3.97
CA PRO A 129 17.89 2.43 -2.56
C PRO A 129 18.58 1.45 -1.64
N SER A 130 18.87 1.91 -0.43
CA SER A 130 19.41 1.09 0.66
C SER A 130 18.32 0.23 1.31
N LEU A 131 17.54 -0.48 0.51
CA LEU A 131 16.45 -1.35 0.94
C LEU A 131 16.80 -2.82 0.73
N SER A 132 16.25 -3.70 1.57
CA SER A 132 16.24 -5.14 1.29
C SER A 132 15.39 -5.44 0.06
N ASN A 133 15.65 -6.55 -0.63
CA ASN A 133 14.85 -6.93 -1.80
C ASN A 133 13.35 -7.01 -1.47
N SER A 134 12.99 -7.58 -0.32
CA SER A 134 11.60 -7.69 0.11
C SER A 134 10.92 -6.33 0.33
N THR A 135 11.61 -5.38 0.97
CA THR A 135 11.09 -4.01 1.15
C THR A 135 10.93 -3.30 -0.19
N ARG A 136 11.95 -3.42 -1.05
CA ARG A 136 11.95 -2.80 -2.38
C ARG A 136 10.83 -3.30 -3.26
N GLU A 137 10.55 -4.60 -3.27
CA GLU A 137 9.42 -5.19 -4.00
C GLU A 137 8.08 -4.60 -3.57
N VAL A 138 7.85 -4.42 -2.26
CA VAL A 138 6.63 -3.84 -1.72
C VAL A 138 6.50 -2.38 -2.15
N ILE A 139 7.54 -1.57 -1.96
CA ILE A 139 7.53 -0.13 -2.29
C ILE A 139 7.42 0.10 -3.80
N ALA A 140 8.23 -0.57 -4.61
CA ALA A 140 8.18 -0.43 -6.07
C ALA A 140 6.85 -0.89 -6.65
N GLY A 141 6.19 -1.88 -6.04
CA GLY A 141 4.87 -2.36 -6.47
C GLY A 141 3.73 -1.37 -6.22
N MET A 142 3.90 -0.37 -5.34
CA MET A 142 2.88 0.63 -5.06
C MET A 142 3.25 2.06 -5.51
N ALA A 143 4.53 2.36 -5.73
CA ALA A 143 4.97 3.68 -6.14
C ALA A 143 4.63 3.96 -7.62
N ASP A 144 4.07 5.14 -7.89
CA ASP A 144 3.84 5.63 -9.26
C ASP A 144 5.11 6.28 -9.84
N ILE A 145 5.92 6.87 -8.96
CA ILE A 145 7.19 7.50 -9.29
C ILE A 145 8.24 7.03 -8.30
N TYR A 146 9.37 6.63 -8.81
CA TYR A 146 10.53 6.18 -8.09
C TYR A 146 11.75 6.90 -8.65
N GLY A 147 12.30 7.84 -7.90
CA GLY A 147 13.32 8.75 -8.36
C GLY A 147 14.52 8.86 -7.42
N TYR A 148 15.59 9.39 -7.93
CA TYR A 148 16.82 9.66 -7.19
C TYR A 148 17.10 11.16 -7.13
N ALA A 149 17.12 11.70 -5.90
CA ALA A 149 17.43 13.09 -5.62
C ALA A 149 18.94 13.25 -5.36
N HIS A 150 19.61 14.08 -6.15
CA HIS A 150 21.04 14.32 -6.02
C HIS A 150 21.49 15.70 -6.52
N GLN A 151 22.70 16.09 -6.24
CA GLN A 151 23.37 17.25 -6.83
C GLN A 151 24.36 16.78 -7.88
N LYS A 152 24.31 17.34 -9.10
CA LYS A 152 25.29 17.02 -10.15
C LYS A 152 26.68 17.55 -9.82
N ARG A 153 26.74 18.72 -9.20
CA ARG A 153 27.95 19.33 -8.69
C ARG A 153 27.68 19.92 -7.31
N LYS A 154 28.75 20.00 -6.52
CA LYS A 154 28.70 20.61 -5.19
C LYS A 154 28.13 22.04 -5.27
N ASN A 155 27.16 22.36 -4.44
CA ASN A 155 26.47 23.64 -4.36
C ASN A 155 25.52 23.99 -5.56
N GLU A 156 25.28 23.09 -6.48
CA GLU A 156 24.21 23.25 -7.48
C GLU A 156 22.83 22.89 -6.88
N MET A 157 21.79 23.30 -7.58
CA MET A 157 20.43 22.91 -7.20
C MET A 157 20.29 21.39 -7.34
N SER A 158 19.61 20.78 -6.38
CA SER A 158 19.30 19.35 -6.46
C SER A 158 18.41 19.05 -7.66
N VAL A 159 18.66 17.91 -8.27
CA VAL A 159 17.85 17.36 -9.36
C VAL A 159 17.20 16.07 -8.91
N LEU A 160 16.09 15.76 -9.52
CA LEU A 160 15.38 14.50 -9.34
C LEU A 160 15.43 13.74 -10.66
N THR A 161 16.20 12.64 -10.68
CA THR A 161 16.24 11.71 -11.82
C THR A 161 15.08 10.76 -11.71
N LEU A 162 14.23 10.72 -12.74
CA LEU A 162 12.99 9.94 -12.82
C LEU A 162 13.16 8.75 -13.78
N ARG A 163 14.08 8.84 -14.72
CA ARG A 163 14.47 7.77 -15.65
C ARG A 163 15.98 7.80 -15.89
N SER A 164 16.61 6.64 -15.97
CA SER A 164 18.03 6.47 -16.26
C SER A 164 18.17 5.56 -17.48
N PRO A 165 18.27 6.13 -18.68
CA PRO A 165 18.37 5.34 -19.92
C PRO A 165 19.63 4.46 -19.97
N ASP A 166 20.71 4.86 -19.30
CA ASP A 166 21.96 4.10 -19.20
C ASP A 166 21.97 3.05 -18.09
N GLY A 167 20.90 3.01 -17.27
CA GLY A 167 20.76 2.07 -16.17
C GLY A 167 21.70 2.30 -15.00
N SER A 168 22.38 3.45 -14.92
CA SER A 168 23.29 3.80 -13.80
C SER A 168 22.54 4.13 -12.50
N ILE A 169 21.26 4.47 -12.59
CA ILE A 169 20.39 4.80 -11.46
C ILE A 169 19.14 3.94 -11.52
N GLU A 170 18.86 3.24 -10.43
CA GLU A 170 17.59 2.50 -10.29
C GLU A 170 16.45 3.47 -10.00
N CYS A 171 15.70 3.81 -11.02
CA CYS A 171 14.55 4.69 -10.97
C CYS A 171 13.49 4.24 -11.98
N GLY A 172 12.26 4.73 -11.83
CA GLY A 172 11.16 4.34 -12.70
C GLY A 172 9.91 5.17 -12.48
N CYS A 173 9.02 5.18 -13.47
CA CYS A 173 7.80 5.96 -13.43
C CYS A 173 6.74 5.30 -14.28
N ARG A 174 5.48 5.30 -13.81
CA ARG A 174 4.32 4.80 -14.56
C ARG A 174 3.88 5.75 -15.67
N PHE A 175 4.25 7.04 -15.58
CA PHE A 175 3.87 8.04 -16.58
C PHE A 175 4.79 7.94 -17.80
N LYS A 176 4.24 7.57 -18.95
CA LYS A 176 4.97 7.32 -20.21
C LYS A 176 5.86 8.49 -20.66
N TYR A 177 5.34 9.72 -20.54
CA TYR A 177 6.01 10.93 -21.02
C TYR A 177 6.71 11.75 -19.94
N ILE A 178 6.94 11.18 -18.76
CA ILE A 178 7.72 11.87 -17.72
C ILE A 178 9.15 12.13 -18.22
N PRO A 179 9.75 13.32 -17.99
CA PRO A 179 11.14 13.61 -18.36
C PRO A 179 12.12 12.75 -17.57
N ASN A 180 13.33 12.55 -18.10
CA ASN A 180 14.36 11.78 -17.41
C ASN A 180 14.77 12.45 -16.11
N GLU A 181 14.77 13.78 -16.07
CA GLU A 181 15.26 14.57 -14.94
C GLU A 181 14.53 15.91 -14.84
N ILE A 182 14.34 16.38 -13.63
CA ILE A 182 13.79 17.71 -13.31
C ILE A 182 14.62 18.37 -12.22
N THR A 183 14.62 19.71 -12.16
CA THR A 183 15.09 20.41 -10.97
C THR A 183 14.17 20.08 -9.81
N MET A 184 14.76 19.65 -8.68
CA MET A 184 14.02 19.14 -7.55
C MET A 184 13.25 20.24 -6.83
N ASN A 185 11.96 20.35 -7.10
CA ASN A 185 10.98 21.05 -6.30
C ASN A 185 9.58 20.49 -6.59
N TYR A 186 8.65 20.76 -5.68
CA TYR A 186 7.28 20.25 -5.77
C TYR A 186 6.56 20.70 -7.06
N GLN A 187 6.67 21.99 -7.44
CA GLN A 187 5.97 22.50 -8.60
C GLN A 187 6.47 21.87 -9.91
N ASN A 188 7.78 21.66 -10.02
CA ASN A 188 8.34 21.01 -11.20
C ASN A 188 7.89 19.54 -11.30
N LEU A 189 7.78 18.84 -10.17
CA LEU A 189 7.27 17.48 -10.17
C LEU A 189 5.78 17.45 -10.62
N VAL A 190 4.95 18.32 -10.06
CA VAL A 190 3.53 18.43 -10.46
C VAL A 190 3.41 18.76 -11.95
N ASN A 191 4.17 19.74 -12.44
CA ASN A 191 4.16 20.13 -13.85
C ASN A 191 4.62 18.99 -14.77
N ALA A 192 5.65 18.24 -14.36
CA ALA A 192 6.15 17.09 -15.13
C ALA A 192 5.10 15.98 -15.22
N ILE A 193 4.40 15.68 -14.12
CA ILE A 193 3.30 14.71 -14.09
C ILE A 193 2.15 15.19 -14.99
N GLN A 194 1.70 16.45 -14.84
CA GLN A 194 0.61 16.99 -15.63
C GLN A 194 0.94 16.95 -17.12
N THR A 195 2.14 17.41 -17.50
CA THR A 195 2.58 17.36 -18.90
C THR A 195 2.62 15.93 -19.45
N ALA A 196 3.02 14.95 -18.63
CA ALA A 196 3.04 13.56 -19.05
C ALA A 196 1.62 13.01 -19.27
N ILE A 197 0.68 13.37 -18.40
CA ILE A 197 -0.74 13.01 -18.51
C ILE A 197 -1.36 13.65 -19.77
N ASP A 198 -1.15 14.94 -19.97
CA ASP A 198 -1.70 15.68 -21.12
C ASP A 198 -1.21 15.06 -22.45
N LYS A 199 0.08 14.75 -22.56
CA LYS A 199 0.62 14.07 -23.74
C LYS A 199 0.05 12.70 -23.98
N GLU A 200 -0.16 11.91 -22.94
CA GLU A 200 -0.80 10.60 -23.04
C GLU A 200 -2.24 10.73 -23.52
N ALA A 201 -2.97 11.75 -23.04
CA ALA A 201 -4.33 12.05 -23.47
C ALA A 201 -4.43 12.44 -24.93
N ASP A 202 -3.51 13.29 -25.39
CA ASP A 202 -3.48 13.73 -26.80
C ASP A 202 -3.31 12.54 -27.76
N GLU A 203 -2.52 11.52 -27.37
CA GLU A 203 -2.37 10.29 -28.16
C GLU A 203 -3.63 9.42 -28.20
N HIS A 204 -4.53 9.58 -27.24
CA HIS A 204 -5.74 8.77 -27.09
C HIS A 204 -7.04 9.60 -27.32
N ASP A 205 -7.01 10.65 -28.13
CA ASP A 205 -8.17 11.49 -28.45
C ASP A 205 -8.87 12.07 -27.20
N GLY A 206 -8.09 12.41 -26.18
CA GLY A 206 -8.59 12.93 -24.90
C GLY A 206 -9.26 11.91 -23.99
N LYS A 207 -9.13 10.60 -24.27
CA LYS A 207 -9.69 9.54 -23.43
C LYS A 207 -8.76 9.26 -22.27
N PHE A 208 -9.19 9.62 -21.08
CA PHE A 208 -8.49 9.32 -19.83
C PHE A 208 -9.10 8.12 -19.09
N VAL A 209 -8.32 7.57 -18.18
CA VAL A 209 -8.90 6.78 -17.09
C VAL A 209 -9.73 7.73 -16.22
N THR A 210 -11.04 7.56 -16.23
CA THR A 210 -11.95 8.37 -15.43
C THR A 210 -12.45 7.62 -14.21
N ASN A 211 -12.70 8.38 -13.13
CA ASN A 211 -13.45 7.88 -11.99
C ASN A 211 -14.97 7.94 -12.19
N GLU A 212 -15.43 8.53 -13.29
CA GLU A 212 -16.84 8.50 -13.68
C GLU A 212 -17.25 7.06 -13.96
N ARG A 213 -18.34 6.64 -13.34
CA ARG A 213 -18.87 5.28 -13.46
C ARG A 213 -20.27 5.35 -14.03
N THR A 214 -20.56 4.52 -15.03
CA THR A 214 -21.89 4.30 -15.54
C THR A 214 -22.75 3.41 -14.62
N ILE A 215 -22.10 2.73 -13.68
CA ILE A 215 -22.74 1.87 -12.68
C ILE A 215 -22.41 2.44 -11.30
N ALA A 216 -23.39 2.47 -10.41
CA ALA A 216 -23.18 2.88 -9.02
C ALA A 216 -22.03 2.09 -8.39
N PRO A 217 -21.14 2.73 -7.63
CA PRO A 217 -20.08 2.01 -6.93
C PRO A 217 -20.70 0.98 -5.99
N ILE A 218 -20.14 -0.22 -5.97
CA ILE A 218 -20.51 -1.24 -4.99
C ILE A 218 -20.15 -0.69 -3.61
N ALA A 219 -21.15 -0.52 -2.75
CA ALA A 219 -20.91 -0.13 -1.37
C ALA A 219 -20.07 -1.23 -0.69
N LYS A 220 -18.89 -0.87 -0.23
CA LYS A 220 -17.98 -1.81 0.46
C LYS A 220 -18.18 -1.81 1.98
N THR A 221 -19.19 -1.12 2.48
CA THR A 221 -19.54 -1.15 3.91
C THR A 221 -20.52 -2.27 4.16
N TYR A 222 -20.05 -3.28 4.86
CA TYR A 222 -20.88 -4.42 5.27
C TYR A 222 -21.34 -4.17 6.70
N ASP A 223 -22.65 -4.02 6.90
CA ASP A 223 -23.26 -3.99 8.23
C ASP A 223 -23.33 -5.43 8.76
N TYR A 224 -22.44 -5.76 9.67
CA TYR A 224 -22.32 -7.11 10.23
C TYR A 224 -23.60 -7.59 10.90
N ASP A 225 -24.26 -6.74 11.69
CA ASP A 225 -25.47 -7.12 12.43
C ASP A 225 -26.68 -7.27 11.49
N ALA A 226 -26.80 -6.35 10.52
CA ALA A 226 -27.84 -6.44 9.50
C ALA A 226 -27.67 -7.70 8.64
N LEU A 227 -26.45 -8.04 8.22
CA LEU A 227 -26.18 -9.25 7.43
C LEU A 227 -26.44 -10.54 8.20
N LYS A 228 -26.17 -10.60 9.50
CA LYS A 228 -26.53 -11.76 10.33
C LYS A 228 -28.04 -11.91 10.50
N ALA A 229 -28.76 -10.81 10.64
CA ALA A 229 -30.21 -10.82 10.70
C ALA A 229 -30.80 -11.31 9.37
N GLU A 230 -30.31 -10.77 8.25
CA GLU A 230 -30.75 -11.19 6.91
C GLU A 230 -30.43 -12.65 6.61
N PHE A 231 -29.25 -13.15 6.98
CA PHE A 231 -28.92 -14.57 6.88
C PHE A 231 -29.92 -15.45 7.64
N SER A 232 -30.28 -15.06 8.87
CA SER A 232 -31.20 -15.81 9.72
C SER A 232 -32.60 -15.86 9.12
N GLU A 233 -33.07 -14.75 8.55
CA GLU A 233 -34.37 -14.66 7.85
C GLU A 233 -34.38 -15.55 6.60
N LEU A 234 -33.34 -15.47 5.76
CA LEU A 234 -33.21 -16.27 4.53
C LEU A 234 -33.19 -17.77 4.83
N VAL A 235 -32.42 -18.18 5.84
CA VAL A 235 -32.41 -19.59 6.29
C VAL A 235 -33.83 -20.04 6.68
N GLY A 236 -34.56 -19.22 7.41
CA GLY A 236 -35.96 -19.49 7.77
C GLY A 236 -36.84 -19.68 6.53
N ILE A 237 -36.75 -18.83 5.53
CA ILE A 237 -37.49 -18.90 4.27
C ILE A 237 -37.16 -20.19 3.50
N VAL A 238 -35.86 -20.46 3.30
CA VAL A 238 -35.37 -21.63 2.55
C VAL A 238 -35.78 -22.96 3.23
N MET A 239 -35.69 -23.02 4.55
CA MET A 239 -36.07 -24.21 5.33
C MET A 239 -37.56 -24.43 5.37
N THR A 240 -38.36 -23.36 5.34
CA THR A 240 -39.85 -23.46 5.26
C THR A 240 -40.27 -24.00 3.89
N LYS A 241 -39.57 -23.58 2.79
CA LYS A 241 -39.85 -24.12 1.46
C LYS A 241 -39.45 -25.60 1.31
N ASN A 242 -38.28 -25.97 1.82
CA ASN A 242 -37.74 -27.32 1.72
C ASN A 242 -36.67 -27.60 2.80
N GLN A 243 -37.01 -28.42 3.78
CA GLN A 243 -36.10 -28.82 4.85
C GLN A 243 -34.85 -29.59 4.32
N GLY A 244 -34.93 -30.21 3.14
CA GLY A 244 -33.80 -30.86 2.47
C GLY A 244 -32.68 -29.91 2.03
N ASN A 245 -32.87 -28.60 2.12
CA ASN A 245 -31.83 -27.61 1.80
C ASN A 245 -30.81 -27.36 2.92
N ALA A 246 -31.01 -27.89 4.12
CA ALA A 246 -30.06 -27.72 5.23
C ALA A 246 -28.59 -28.09 4.87
N PRO A 247 -28.29 -29.22 4.21
CA PRO A 247 -26.93 -29.56 3.81
C PRO A 247 -26.35 -28.57 2.79
N LYS A 248 -27.17 -27.99 1.90
CA LYS A 248 -26.74 -27.01 0.92
C LYS A 248 -26.35 -25.70 1.60
N ILE A 249 -27.18 -25.20 2.53
CA ILE A 249 -26.86 -24.02 3.34
C ILE A 249 -25.54 -24.23 4.10
N THR A 250 -25.36 -25.40 4.74
CA THR A 250 -24.14 -25.76 5.44
C THR A 250 -22.93 -25.72 4.49
N ALA A 251 -23.05 -26.30 3.30
CA ALA A 251 -21.96 -26.31 2.31
C ALA A 251 -21.58 -24.90 1.85
N ILE A 252 -22.58 -24.01 1.65
CA ILE A 252 -22.32 -22.60 1.31
C ILE A 252 -21.57 -21.91 2.47
N VAL A 253 -22.05 -22.05 3.70
CA VAL A 253 -21.40 -21.44 4.87
C VAL A 253 -19.96 -21.93 5.05
N GLU A 254 -19.74 -23.25 4.95
CA GLU A 254 -18.41 -23.84 5.09
C GLU A 254 -17.44 -23.42 3.98
N ARG A 255 -17.92 -23.10 2.79
CA ARG A 255 -17.10 -22.60 1.67
C ARG A 255 -16.42 -21.29 2.02
N TYR A 256 -17.09 -20.38 2.70
CA TYR A 256 -16.58 -19.04 3.03
C TYR A 256 -15.97 -18.94 4.41
N LEU A 257 -16.54 -19.62 5.42
CA LEU A 257 -16.07 -19.52 6.80
C LEU A 257 -15.16 -20.67 7.23
N GLY A 258 -15.09 -21.74 6.43
CA GLY A 258 -14.32 -22.93 6.73
C GLY A 258 -15.17 -24.07 7.32
N LYS A 259 -14.65 -25.29 7.16
CA LYS A 259 -15.34 -26.54 7.56
C LYS A 259 -15.74 -26.55 9.04
N GLY A 260 -16.98 -26.86 9.33
CA GLY A 260 -17.56 -26.92 10.68
C GLY A 260 -17.91 -25.56 11.28
N ARG A 261 -17.65 -24.46 10.60
CA ARG A 261 -17.98 -23.10 11.06
C ARG A 261 -19.43 -22.76 10.78
N LYS A 262 -19.98 -21.87 11.62
CA LYS A 262 -21.33 -21.31 11.46
C LYS A 262 -21.26 -19.80 11.34
N VAL A 263 -22.28 -19.18 10.75
CA VAL A 263 -22.37 -17.69 10.70
C VAL A 263 -22.43 -17.08 12.10
N ALA A 264 -22.92 -17.83 13.11
CA ALA A 264 -22.88 -17.40 14.51
C ALA A 264 -21.45 -17.21 15.05
N ASP A 265 -20.49 -17.95 14.51
CA ASP A 265 -19.07 -17.94 14.93
C ASP A 265 -18.26 -16.86 14.17
N ALA A 266 -18.87 -16.18 13.17
CA ALA A 266 -18.20 -15.15 12.40
C ALA A 266 -17.97 -13.88 13.24
N THR A 267 -16.90 -13.18 12.93
CA THR A 267 -16.50 -11.91 13.56
C THR A 267 -16.85 -10.71 12.65
N PRO A 268 -16.90 -9.47 13.17
CA PRO A 268 -17.24 -8.28 12.36
C PRO A 268 -16.31 -8.06 11.14
N ASP A 269 -15.05 -8.44 11.23
CA ASP A 269 -14.08 -8.42 10.11
C ASP A 269 -14.37 -9.46 9.02
N GLN A 270 -15.25 -10.42 9.29
CA GLN A 270 -15.75 -11.42 8.34
C GLN A 270 -17.13 -11.05 7.73
N ALA A 271 -17.60 -9.81 7.90
CA ALA A 271 -18.88 -9.35 7.37
C ALA A 271 -19.00 -9.51 5.84
N GLU A 272 -17.89 -9.34 5.10
CA GLU A 272 -17.86 -9.61 3.66
C GLU A 272 -18.18 -11.07 3.32
N PHE A 273 -17.72 -12.03 4.11
CA PHE A 273 -18.05 -13.44 3.90
C PHE A 273 -19.52 -13.74 4.17
N ILE A 274 -20.11 -13.09 5.18
CA ILE A 274 -21.55 -13.22 5.45
C ILE A 274 -22.35 -12.65 4.27
N TYR A 275 -21.93 -11.51 3.71
CA TYR A 275 -22.56 -10.93 2.53
C TYR A 275 -22.52 -11.88 1.32
N LEU A 276 -21.39 -12.54 1.07
CA LEU A 276 -21.25 -13.51 -0.01
C LEU A 276 -22.15 -14.74 0.22
N ILE A 277 -22.20 -15.25 1.45
CA ILE A 277 -23.09 -16.35 1.85
C ILE A 277 -24.57 -16.00 1.61
N VAL A 278 -24.99 -14.80 2.04
CA VAL A 278 -26.35 -14.29 1.86
C VAL A 278 -26.73 -14.24 0.38
N ASN A 279 -25.84 -13.70 -0.47
CA ASN A 279 -26.10 -13.60 -1.89
C ASN A 279 -26.18 -14.98 -2.57
N GLU A 280 -25.26 -15.90 -2.27
CA GLU A 280 -25.27 -17.25 -2.84
C GLU A 280 -26.54 -18.03 -2.42
N ILE A 281 -27.00 -17.87 -1.18
CA ILE A 281 -28.27 -18.46 -0.73
C ILE A 281 -29.45 -17.90 -1.53
N LYS A 282 -29.47 -16.59 -1.82
CA LYS A 282 -30.52 -15.97 -2.64
C LYS A 282 -30.52 -16.50 -4.07
N GLU A 283 -29.34 -16.64 -4.65
CA GLU A 283 -29.19 -17.09 -6.05
C GLU A 283 -29.51 -18.57 -6.23
N ASP A 284 -29.07 -19.43 -5.30
CA ASP A 284 -29.11 -20.88 -5.47
C ASP A 284 -30.34 -21.55 -4.83
N LEU A 285 -30.99 -20.91 -3.82
CA LEU A 285 -31.99 -21.58 -2.99
C LEU A 285 -33.35 -20.85 -2.91
N ILE A 286 -33.45 -19.61 -3.40
CA ILE A 286 -34.71 -18.85 -3.43
C ILE A 286 -35.27 -18.73 -4.83
#